data_d8df174bea53b4d1b2e8aedd528480db
#
_entry.id   d8df174bea53b4d1b2e8aedd528480db
#
_cell.length_a   1.000
_cell.length_b   1.000
_cell.length_c   1.000
_cell.angle_alpha   90.00
_cell.angle_beta   90.00
_cell.angle_gamma   90.00
#
_symmetry.space_group_name_H-M   'P 1'
#
loop_
_entity.id
_entity.type
_entity.pdbx_description
1 polymer ?
#
loop_
_entity_poly.entity_id
_entity_poly.type
_entity_poly.pdbx_seq_one_letter_code
_entity_poly.pdbx_strand_id
1 'polypeptide(L)'
;MYIHNNKQLLAAIALLSIIWSQNDGLVITKYDNGGVKTEGNYVNGVRNGDWAEYLEEVWWYDYGEDGEANTKDTLENNNRWDSVEVVIPDFKPKLKVQGKYINGNRDETWTEYYEDGKRKTELNYSNGKFNGLQSYWHPNGNKIEEKNYVNGKQEGFWTKFFEETGIKKEATYYKDGVQQGLWTEWFSDGQKKRERNFSNGERDSIWTTWYENGNKKLQATYL
;
A
#
# COMPACT_ATOMS: atom_id res chain seq x y z
N MET A 1 -11.43 -39.07 20.97
CA MET A 1 -11.86 -39.43 19.61
C MET A 1 -13.18 -38.70 19.37
N TYR A 2 -13.15 -37.53 18.79
CA TYR A 2 -14.24 -36.74 18.20
C TYR A 2 -13.79 -35.28 18.06
N ILE A 3 -12.81 -35.03 17.16
CA ILE A 3 -12.51 -33.68 16.66
C ILE A 3 -12.22 -33.83 15.16
N HIS A 4 -13.24 -34.09 14.35
CA HIS A 4 -13.02 -34.15 12.90
C HIS A 4 -14.17 -33.63 12.02
N ASN A 5 -15.21 -32.98 12.58
CA ASN A 5 -16.37 -32.58 11.76
C ASN A 5 -16.73 -31.09 11.75
N ASN A 6 -15.97 -30.21 12.45
CA ASN A 6 -16.34 -28.78 12.47
C ASN A 6 -15.74 -27.95 11.31
N LYS A 7 -14.71 -28.47 10.59
CA LYS A 7 -14.12 -27.73 9.47
C LYS A 7 -15.01 -27.67 8.23
N GLN A 8 -15.82 -28.69 7.99
CA GLN A 8 -16.74 -28.69 6.83
C GLN A 8 -17.98 -27.82 7.04
N LEU A 9 -18.43 -27.68 8.30
CA LEU A 9 -19.59 -26.84 8.61
C LEU A 9 -19.28 -25.35 8.52
N LEU A 10 -18.05 -24.93 8.91
CA LEU A 10 -17.57 -23.56 8.78
C LEU A 10 -17.31 -23.18 7.31
N ALA A 11 -16.79 -24.10 6.50
CA ALA A 11 -16.63 -23.88 5.06
C ALA A 11 -17.98 -23.73 4.33
N ALA A 12 -19.00 -24.47 4.76
CA ALA A 12 -20.35 -24.35 4.21
C ALA A 12 -21.04 -23.02 4.59
N ILE A 13 -20.79 -22.50 5.78
CA ILE A 13 -21.30 -21.18 6.21
C ILE A 13 -20.59 -20.05 5.46
N ALA A 14 -19.29 -20.16 5.22
CA ALA A 14 -18.54 -19.20 4.41
C ALA A 14 -19.00 -19.19 2.92
N LEU A 15 -19.30 -20.36 2.36
CA LEU A 15 -19.86 -20.49 1.00
C LEU A 15 -21.30 -19.97 0.91
N LEU A 16 -22.13 -20.17 1.93
CA LEU A 16 -23.49 -19.63 1.97
C LEU A 16 -23.52 -18.10 2.13
N SER A 17 -22.55 -17.51 2.84
CA SER A 17 -22.45 -16.04 2.94
C SER A 17 -22.03 -15.40 1.61
N ILE A 18 -21.29 -16.12 0.75
CA ILE A 18 -20.91 -15.64 -0.58
C ILE A 18 -22.09 -15.63 -1.57
N ILE A 19 -23.05 -16.56 -1.41
CA ILE A 19 -24.21 -16.65 -2.32
C ILE A 19 -25.28 -15.60 -2.00
N TRP A 20 -25.33 -15.09 -0.77
CA TRP A 20 -26.28 -14.03 -0.36
C TRP A 20 -25.76 -12.60 -0.54
N SER A 21 -24.49 -12.42 -0.94
CA SER A 21 -23.84 -11.10 -1.04
C SER A 21 -23.87 -10.46 -2.44
N GLN A 22 -24.69 -10.92 -3.35
CA GLN A 22 -24.95 -10.17 -4.61
C GLN A 22 -25.92 -9.00 -4.42
N ASN A 23 -26.30 -8.69 -3.19
CA ASN A 23 -27.16 -7.58 -2.87
C ASN A 23 -26.36 -6.30 -2.65
N ASP A 24 -26.91 -5.20 -3.10
CA ASP A 24 -26.41 -3.85 -2.88
C ASP A 24 -26.22 -3.56 -1.38
N GLY A 25 -25.22 -2.77 -1.04
CA GLY A 25 -24.94 -2.34 0.33
C GLY A 25 -23.55 -2.71 0.84
N LEU A 26 -23.36 -2.57 2.15
CA LEU A 26 -22.10 -2.86 2.82
C LEU A 26 -21.86 -4.38 2.88
N VAL A 27 -20.73 -4.80 2.34
CA VAL A 27 -20.23 -6.18 2.41
C VAL A 27 -18.97 -6.22 3.26
N ILE A 28 -18.96 -7.08 4.27
CA ILE A 28 -17.82 -7.32 5.15
C ILE A 28 -17.39 -8.78 4.96
N THR A 29 -16.12 -9.00 4.63
CA THR A 29 -15.49 -10.32 4.65
C THR A 29 -14.60 -10.46 5.86
N LYS A 30 -14.38 -11.69 6.33
CA LYS A 30 -13.60 -11.96 7.53
C LYS A 30 -12.51 -12.99 7.24
N TYR A 31 -11.44 -12.94 8.01
CA TYR A 31 -10.45 -13.99 8.14
C TYR A 31 -11.01 -15.20 8.91
N ASP A 32 -10.33 -16.32 8.86
CA ASP A 32 -10.73 -17.55 9.58
C ASP A 32 -10.74 -17.33 11.10
N ASN A 33 -9.94 -16.42 11.62
CA ASN A 33 -9.90 -16.02 13.02
C ASN A 33 -11.05 -15.05 13.43
N GLY A 34 -11.94 -14.70 12.49
CA GLY A 34 -13.08 -13.82 12.72
C GLY A 34 -12.79 -12.32 12.55
N GLY A 35 -11.52 -11.91 12.43
CA GLY A 35 -11.14 -10.52 12.15
C GLY A 35 -11.65 -10.03 10.80
N VAL A 36 -11.93 -8.74 10.68
CA VAL A 36 -12.35 -8.13 9.42
C VAL A 36 -11.21 -8.18 8.41
N LYS A 37 -11.47 -8.74 7.23
CA LYS A 37 -10.52 -8.80 6.11
C LYS A 37 -10.74 -7.68 5.12
N THR A 38 -11.98 -7.49 4.69
CA THR A 38 -12.35 -6.38 3.81
C THR A 38 -13.71 -5.84 4.18
N GLU A 39 -13.91 -4.55 3.92
CA GLU A 39 -15.22 -3.93 3.97
C GLU A 39 -15.39 -2.97 2.79
N GLY A 40 -16.62 -2.85 2.29
CA GLY A 40 -16.91 -1.95 1.18
C GLY A 40 -18.33 -2.08 0.68
N ASN A 41 -18.77 -1.08 -0.05
CA ASN A 41 -20.12 -1.03 -0.59
C ASN A 41 -20.19 -1.59 -2.01
N TYR A 42 -21.32 -2.22 -2.33
CA TYR A 42 -21.67 -2.72 -3.66
C TYR A 42 -22.99 -2.11 -4.13
N VAL A 43 -23.06 -1.81 -5.42
CA VAL A 43 -24.29 -1.37 -6.11
C VAL A 43 -24.39 -2.14 -7.40
N ASN A 44 -25.52 -2.81 -7.66
CA ASN A 44 -25.73 -3.71 -8.80
C ASN A 44 -24.62 -4.76 -8.95
N GLY A 45 -24.14 -5.32 -7.83
CA GLY A 45 -23.09 -6.33 -7.78
C GLY A 45 -21.67 -5.84 -8.10
N VAL A 46 -21.44 -4.53 -8.27
CA VAL A 46 -20.10 -3.94 -8.45
C VAL A 46 -19.71 -3.08 -7.26
N ARG A 47 -18.42 -3.03 -6.94
CA ARG A 47 -17.88 -2.17 -5.87
C ARG A 47 -18.19 -0.71 -6.17
N ASN A 48 -18.75 -0.01 -5.17
CA ASN A 48 -19.10 1.40 -5.30
C ASN A 48 -19.05 2.09 -3.94
N GLY A 49 -18.29 3.18 -3.80
CA GLY A 49 -18.06 3.87 -2.54
C GLY A 49 -16.77 3.45 -1.85
N ASP A 50 -16.64 3.78 -0.57
CA ASP A 50 -15.45 3.53 0.23
C ASP A 50 -15.19 2.03 0.37
N TRP A 51 -13.91 1.67 0.37
CA TRP A 51 -13.44 0.31 0.47
C TRP A 51 -12.14 0.24 1.27
N ALA A 52 -12.03 -0.76 2.13
CA ALA A 52 -10.85 -1.02 2.93
C ALA A 52 -10.50 -2.50 2.98
N GLU A 53 -9.23 -2.80 3.11
CA GLU A 53 -8.66 -4.12 3.42
C GLU A 53 -7.75 -3.97 4.64
N TYR A 54 -7.81 -4.96 5.52
CA TYR A 54 -7.09 -4.97 6.78
C TYR A 54 -6.07 -6.10 6.79
N LEU A 55 -5.04 -5.98 7.63
CA LEU A 55 -4.08 -7.05 7.88
C LEU A 55 -4.76 -8.13 8.71
N GLU A 56 -4.39 -9.39 8.43
CA GLU A 56 -4.75 -10.48 9.32
C GLU A 56 -3.93 -10.37 10.60
N GLU A 57 -4.59 -10.11 11.72
CA GLU A 57 -3.95 -10.17 13.02
C GLU A 57 -4.03 -11.59 13.56
N VAL A 58 -2.88 -12.22 13.67
CA VAL A 58 -2.74 -13.53 14.29
C VAL A 58 -2.69 -13.31 15.79
N TRP A 59 -3.75 -13.73 16.49
CA TRP A 59 -3.76 -13.80 17.92
C TRP A 59 -2.86 -14.97 18.35
N TRP A 60 -1.66 -14.68 18.80
CA TRP A 60 -0.88 -15.63 19.58
C TRP A 60 -1.49 -15.61 20.98
N TYR A 61 -2.30 -16.62 21.28
CA TYR A 61 -2.50 -16.99 22.67
C TYR A 61 -1.14 -17.49 23.14
N ASP A 62 -0.45 -16.70 23.94
CA ASP A 62 0.71 -17.17 24.69
C ASP A 62 0.17 -18.12 25.74
N TYR A 63 0.09 -19.38 25.38
CA TYR A 63 -0.02 -20.46 26.35
C TYR A 63 1.36 -20.52 27.00
N GLY A 64 1.50 -19.94 28.20
CA GLY A 64 2.71 -20.08 29.01
C GLY A 64 3.17 -21.54 29.08
N GLU A 65 4.34 -21.79 29.63
CA GLU A 65 4.90 -23.15 29.76
C GLU A 65 3.94 -24.15 30.42
N ASP A 66 2.89 -23.68 31.08
CA ASP A 66 1.80 -24.43 31.68
C ASP A 66 0.64 -24.75 30.72
N GLY A 67 0.64 -24.19 29.50
CA GLY A 67 -0.39 -24.42 28.50
C GLY A 67 -1.68 -23.61 28.73
N GLU A 68 -1.69 -22.62 29.62
CA GLU A 68 -2.83 -21.77 29.91
C GLU A 68 -2.68 -20.38 29.26
N ALA A 69 -3.76 -19.88 28.66
CA ALA A 69 -3.78 -18.54 28.10
C ALA A 69 -3.52 -17.53 29.22
N ASN A 70 -2.67 -16.52 28.95
CA ASN A 70 -2.18 -15.49 29.86
C ASN A 70 -3.31 -14.86 30.72
N THR A 71 -3.88 -15.63 31.59
CA THR A 71 -4.69 -15.17 32.72
C THR A 71 -3.71 -14.80 33.80
N LYS A 72 -3.74 -13.55 34.25
CA LYS A 72 -3.10 -13.14 35.49
C LYS A 72 -3.72 -14.01 36.58
N ASP A 73 -3.05 -15.15 36.81
CA ASP A 73 -3.50 -16.20 37.71
C ASP A 73 -3.51 -15.64 39.12
N THR A 74 -4.66 -15.26 39.60
CA THR A 74 -4.97 -15.24 41.01
C THR A 74 -5.84 -16.46 41.28
N LEU A 75 -5.13 -17.58 41.47
CA LEU A 75 -5.55 -18.69 42.29
C LEU A 75 -7.05 -18.81 42.60
N GLU A 76 -7.75 -19.67 41.88
CA GLU A 76 -8.70 -20.51 42.60
C GLU A 76 -8.90 -21.85 41.90
N ASN A 77 -8.48 -22.86 42.59
CA ASN A 77 -8.57 -24.26 42.30
C ASN A 77 -10.05 -24.72 42.36
N ASN A 78 -10.82 -24.38 41.31
CA ASN A 78 -12.14 -24.95 41.16
C ASN A 78 -12.38 -25.31 39.68
N ASN A 79 -12.48 -26.55 39.35
CA ASN A 79 -12.79 -27.18 38.06
C ASN A 79 -14.10 -26.60 37.43
N ARG A 80 -14.26 -25.30 37.35
CA ARG A 80 -15.40 -24.63 36.77
C ARG A 80 -14.91 -23.77 35.60
N TRP A 81 -15.33 -24.13 34.41
CA TRP A 81 -15.20 -23.30 33.21
C TRP A 81 -16.11 -22.08 33.36
N ASP A 82 -15.67 -21.08 34.05
CA ASP A 82 -16.33 -19.78 33.99
C ASP A 82 -15.96 -19.16 32.64
N SER A 83 -16.97 -18.80 31.86
CA SER A 83 -16.81 -18.01 30.65
C SER A 83 -16.19 -16.68 31.06
N VAL A 84 -14.85 -16.59 30.97
CA VAL A 84 -14.16 -15.32 31.08
C VAL A 84 -14.60 -14.52 29.86
N GLU A 85 -15.40 -13.47 30.08
CA GLU A 85 -15.67 -12.45 29.11
C GLU A 85 -14.31 -11.77 28.83
N VAL A 86 -13.62 -12.22 27.80
CA VAL A 86 -12.41 -11.57 27.33
C VAL A 86 -12.84 -10.21 26.82
N VAL A 87 -12.72 -9.20 27.69
CA VAL A 87 -12.83 -7.80 27.25
C VAL A 87 -11.69 -7.56 26.28
N ILE A 88 -11.98 -7.77 24.99
CA ILE A 88 -11.07 -7.40 23.91
C ILE A 88 -10.92 -5.90 24.02
N PRO A 89 -9.73 -5.37 24.36
CA PRO A 89 -9.52 -3.93 24.36
C PRO A 89 -9.88 -3.42 22.97
N ASP A 90 -10.40 -2.21 22.89
CA ASP A 90 -10.95 -1.50 21.72
C ASP A 90 -10.03 -1.69 20.49
N PHE A 91 -10.22 -2.83 19.82
CA PHE A 91 -9.31 -3.34 18.80
C PHE A 91 -9.67 -2.69 17.48
N LYS A 92 -8.79 -1.81 16.99
CA LYS A 92 -8.90 -1.26 15.65
C LYS A 92 -8.04 -2.08 14.69
N PRO A 93 -8.66 -2.79 13.73
CA PRO A 93 -7.90 -3.56 12.75
C PRO A 93 -6.95 -2.63 12.00
N LYS A 94 -5.71 -3.09 11.77
CA LYS A 94 -4.71 -2.32 11.04
C LYS A 94 -5.06 -2.26 9.57
N LEU A 95 -5.23 -1.07 9.05
CA LEU A 95 -5.44 -0.83 7.63
C LEU A 95 -4.22 -1.32 6.83
N LYS A 96 -4.50 -2.10 5.79
CA LYS A 96 -3.55 -2.51 4.75
C LYS A 96 -3.70 -1.63 3.51
N VAL A 97 -4.93 -1.39 3.08
CA VAL A 97 -5.24 -0.53 1.95
C VAL A 97 -6.63 0.06 2.10
N GLN A 98 -6.80 1.29 1.66
CA GLN A 98 -8.12 1.95 1.57
C GLN A 98 -8.21 2.81 0.31
N GLY A 99 -9.43 3.04 -0.14
CA GLY A 99 -9.71 3.89 -1.30
C GLY A 99 -11.20 3.87 -1.63
N LYS A 100 -11.51 4.38 -2.80
CA LYS A 100 -12.88 4.49 -3.28
C LYS A 100 -13.05 3.82 -4.64
N TYR A 101 -14.18 3.15 -4.82
CA TYR A 101 -14.63 2.65 -6.10
C TYR A 101 -15.82 3.47 -6.60
N ILE A 102 -15.83 3.73 -7.90
CA ILE A 102 -16.98 4.27 -8.63
C ILE A 102 -17.27 3.32 -9.78
N ASN A 103 -18.46 2.73 -9.81
CA ASN A 103 -18.90 1.78 -10.82
C ASN A 103 -17.87 0.64 -11.09
N GLY A 104 -17.30 0.07 -10.01
CA GLY A 104 -16.34 -1.03 -10.08
C GLY A 104 -14.90 -0.61 -10.41
N ASN A 105 -14.64 0.64 -10.73
CA ASN A 105 -13.32 1.17 -11.01
C ASN A 105 -12.74 1.89 -9.78
N ARG A 106 -11.42 1.76 -9.56
CA ARG A 106 -10.73 2.62 -8.58
C ARG A 106 -10.89 4.08 -9.00
N ASP A 107 -11.24 4.92 -8.03
CA ASP A 107 -11.36 6.37 -8.20
C ASP A 107 -10.81 7.11 -6.97
N GLU A 108 -10.52 8.39 -7.12
CA GLU A 108 -9.91 9.22 -6.08
C GLU A 108 -8.56 8.65 -5.57
N THR A 109 -8.22 8.88 -4.30
CA THR A 109 -6.93 8.47 -3.72
C THR A 109 -7.03 7.09 -3.08
N TRP A 110 -6.07 6.22 -3.43
CA TRP A 110 -5.86 4.91 -2.82
C TRP A 110 -4.59 4.94 -2.01
N THR A 111 -4.68 4.58 -0.73
CA THR A 111 -3.54 4.53 0.20
C THR A 111 -3.29 3.11 0.65
N GLU A 112 -2.05 2.64 0.48
CA GLU A 112 -1.53 1.39 1.03
C GLU A 112 -0.60 1.70 2.20
N TYR A 113 -0.64 0.87 3.22
CA TYR A 113 0.12 1.03 4.46
C TYR A 113 1.08 -0.13 4.67
N TYR A 114 2.19 0.12 5.35
CA TYR A 114 3.04 -0.89 5.94
C TYR A 114 2.38 -1.47 7.20
N GLU A 115 2.91 -2.60 7.70
CA GLU A 115 2.43 -3.25 8.92
C GLU A 115 2.54 -2.36 10.17
N ASP A 116 3.49 -1.43 10.18
CA ASP A 116 3.65 -0.43 11.24
C ASP A 116 2.68 0.76 11.14
N GLY A 117 1.77 0.75 10.15
CA GLY A 117 0.76 1.79 9.92
C GLY A 117 1.28 3.01 9.14
N LYS A 118 2.55 3.07 8.77
CA LYS A 118 3.05 4.14 7.91
C LYS A 118 2.59 3.98 6.47
N ARG A 119 2.41 5.09 5.76
CA ARG A 119 2.06 5.07 4.34
C ARG A 119 3.16 4.39 3.53
N LYS A 120 2.75 3.47 2.64
CA LYS A 120 3.60 2.79 1.66
C LYS A 120 3.40 3.39 0.26
N THR A 121 2.14 3.56 -0.13
CA THR A 121 1.80 4.21 -1.41
C THR A 121 0.59 5.14 -1.24
N GLU A 122 0.53 6.17 -2.07
CA GLU A 122 -0.64 7.02 -2.27
C GLU A 122 -0.83 7.21 -3.77
N LEU A 123 -1.89 6.61 -4.31
CA LEU A 123 -2.11 6.45 -5.73
C LEU A 123 -3.44 7.11 -6.10
N ASN A 124 -3.39 8.10 -7.00
CA ASN A 124 -4.58 8.81 -7.45
C ASN A 124 -5.12 8.20 -8.75
N TYR A 125 -6.43 7.96 -8.76
CA TYR A 125 -7.14 7.35 -9.87
C TYR A 125 -8.29 8.22 -10.34
N SER A 126 -8.65 8.05 -11.60
CA SER A 126 -9.93 8.46 -12.15
C SER A 126 -10.41 7.41 -13.15
N ASN A 127 -11.61 6.86 -12.92
CA ASN A 127 -12.19 5.80 -13.73
C ASN A 127 -11.22 4.61 -13.97
N GLY A 128 -10.54 4.14 -12.93
CA GLY A 128 -9.62 3.01 -12.96
C GLY A 128 -8.23 3.29 -13.55
N LYS A 129 -7.97 4.52 -14.03
CA LYS A 129 -6.67 4.92 -14.58
C LYS A 129 -5.95 5.83 -13.61
N PHE A 130 -4.62 5.73 -13.55
CA PHE A 130 -3.82 6.71 -12.82
C PHE A 130 -4.10 8.12 -13.34
N ASN A 131 -4.43 9.03 -12.43
CA ASN A 131 -4.70 10.44 -12.73
C ASN A 131 -4.31 11.31 -11.54
N GLY A 132 -3.26 12.10 -11.68
CA GLY A 132 -2.63 12.86 -10.59
C GLY A 132 -1.33 12.24 -10.11
N LEU A 133 -0.86 12.72 -8.94
CA LEU A 133 0.41 12.34 -8.36
C LEU A 133 0.33 10.93 -7.74
N GLN A 134 1.32 10.09 -8.04
CA GLN A 134 1.54 8.79 -7.43
C GLN A 134 2.78 8.92 -6.54
N SER A 135 2.66 8.61 -5.27
CA SER A 135 3.75 8.72 -4.30
C SER A 135 4.03 7.38 -3.64
N TYR A 136 5.31 7.10 -3.39
CA TYR A 136 5.80 5.86 -2.79
C TYR A 136 6.78 6.19 -1.67
N TRP A 137 6.71 5.48 -0.56
CA TRP A 137 7.54 5.67 0.62
C TRP A 137 8.26 4.39 1.03
N HIS A 138 9.44 4.55 1.61
CA HIS A 138 10.18 3.51 2.29
C HIS A 138 9.65 3.33 3.73
N PRO A 139 9.83 2.15 4.38
CA PRO A 139 9.39 1.93 5.77
C PRO A 139 9.94 2.92 6.79
N ASN A 140 11.11 3.52 6.54
CA ASN A 140 11.67 4.59 7.39
C ASN A 140 10.88 5.91 7.31
N GLY A 141 9.92 6.04 6.39
CA GLY A 141 9.09 7.23 6.16
C GLY A 141 9.60 8.17 5.07
N ASN A 142 10.78 7.95 4.52
CA ASN A 142 11.30 8.74 3.42
C ASN A 142 10.56 8.42 2.12
N LYS A 143 10.30 9.45 1.32
CA LYS A 143 9.76 9.26 -0.02
C LYS A 143 10.84 8.64 -0.92
N ILE A 144 10.47 7.65 -1.73
CA ILE A 144 11.36 6.97 -2.67
C ILE A 144 11.05 7.32 -4.13
N GLU A 145 9.79 7.63 -4.44
CA GLU A 145 9.40 7.95 -5.81
C GLU A 145 8.13 8.79 -5.86
N GLU A 146 8.07 9.69 -6.83
CA GLU A 146 6.87 10.43 -7.25
C GLU A 146 6.74 10.42 -8.77
N LYS A 147 5.53 10.18 -9.25
CA LYS A 147 5.18 10.23 -10.69
C LYS A 147 3.85 10.92 -10.87
N ASN A 148 3.73 11.76 -11.88
CA ASN A 148 2.43 12.33 -12.22
C ASN A 148 1.85 11.70 -13.49
N TYR A 149 0.53 11.53 -13.49
CA TYR A 149 -0.22 10.92 -14.59
C TYR A 149 -1.44 11.74 -14.95
N VAL A 150 -1.79 11.70 -16.23
CA VAL A 150 -3.07 12.20 -16.75
C VAL A 150 -3.67 11.10 -17.62
N ASN A 151 -4.87 10.63 -17.24
CA ASN A 151 -5.59 9.57 -17.96
C ASN A 151 -4.76 8.30 -18.24
N GLY A 152 -3.91 7.90 -17.26
CA GLY A 152 -3.06 6.72 -17.36
C GLY A 152 -1.74 6.91 -18.11
N LYS A 153 -1.50 8.09 -18.69
CA LYS A 153 -0.22 8.43 -19.30
C LYS A 153 0.63 9.27 -18.36
N GLN A 154 1.92 9.02 -18.34
CA GLN A 154 2.86 9.82 -17.55
C GLN A 154 2.91 11.25 -18.08
N GLU A 155 2.69 12.23 -17.20
CA GLU A 155 2.62 13.65 -17.53
C GLU A 155 3.24 14.46 -16.40
N GLY A 156 4.27 15.28 -16.70
CA GLY A 156 4.97 16.05 -15.69
C GLY A 156 6.20 15.35 -15.12
N PHE A 157 6.58 15.72 -13.90
CA PHE A 157 7.82 15.23 -13.31
C PHE A 157 7.68 13.79 -12.78
N TRP A 158 8.72 13.03 -13.02
CA TRP A 158 9.04 11.80 -12.31
C TRP A 158 10.30 12.04 -11.49
N THR A 159 10.22 11.85 -10.18
CA THR A 159 11.32 12.08 -9.25
C THR A 159 11.56 10.82 -8.41
N LYS A 160 12.81 10.37 -8.32
CA LYS A 160 13.27 9.36 -7.36
C LYS A 160 14.10 10.02 -6.28
N PHE A 161 14.09 9.41 -5.11
CA PHE A 161 14.81 9.87 -3.93
C PHE A 161 15.73 8.76 -3.40
N PHE A 162 16.76 9.12 -2.68
CA PHE A 162 17.56 8.18 -1.90
C PHE A 162 16.76 7.71 -0.69
N GLU A 163 16.65 6.41 -0.51
CA GLU A 163 15.82 5.79 0.55
C GLU A 163 16.28 6.17 1.95
N GLU A 164 17.59 6.29 2.17
CA GLU A 164 18.16 6.60 3.47
C GLU A 164 17.98 8.07 3.87
N THR A 165 18.07 8.98 2.91
CA THR A 165 18.14 10.44 3.18
C THR A 165 16.91 11.22 2.73
N GLY A 166 16.11 10.67 1.80
CA GLY A 166 15.00 11.40 1.17
C GLY A 166 15.44 12.53 0.22
N ILE A 167 16.75 12.67 -0.06
CA ILE A 167 17.27 13.64 -1.03
C ILE A 167 16.96 13.15 -2.45
N LYS A 168 16.74 14.08 -3.37
CA LYS A 168 16.51 13.74 -4.78
C LYS A 168 17.69 12.97 -5.37
N LYS A 169 17.40 11.83 -5.98
CA LYS A 169 18.35 10.95 -6.68
C LYS A 169 18.29 11.17 -8.19
N GLU A 170 17.08 11.31 -8.72
CA GLU A 170 16.82 11.42 -10.14
C GLU A 170 15.55 12.24 -10.38
N ALA A 171 15.53 13.08 -11.40
CA ALA A 171 14.31 13.74 -11.86
C ALA A 171 14.32 13.86 -13.39
N THR A 172 13.15 13.66 -13.97
CA THR A 172 12.91 13.83 -15.41
C THR A 172 11.49 14.30 -15.67
N TYR A 173 11.24 14.80 -16.84
CA TYR A 173 9.90 15.26 -17.25
C TYR A 173 9.35 14.36 -18.36
N TYR A 174 8.06 14.07 -18.28
CA TYR A 174 7.31 13.35 -19.31
C TYR A 174 6.16 14.18 -19.84
N LYS A 175 5.88 14.02 -21.11
CA LYS A 175 4.70 14.56 -21.77
C LYS A 175 4.07 13.45 -22.59
N ASP A 176 2.77 13.18 -22.35
CA ASP A 176 2.04 12.08 -23.01
C ASP A 176 2.71 10.70 -22.91
N GLY A 177 3.49 10.44 -21.84
CA GLY A 177 4.25 9.21 -21.64
C GLY A 177 5.63 9.19 -22.31
N VAL A 178 6.02 10.26 -22.99
CA VAL A 178 7.31 10.38 -23.67
C VAL A 178 8.23 11.30 -22.88
N GLN A 179 9.48 10.87 -22.65
CA GLN A 179 10.48 11.67 -21.93
C GLN A 179 10.84 12.94 -22.72
N GLN A 180 10.83 14.08 -22.03
CA GLN A 180 11.09 15.39 -22.59
C GLN A 180 11.97 16.22 -21.66
N GLY A 181 12.79 17.13 -22.24
CA GLY A 181 13.57 18.11 -21.51
C GLY A 181 14.65 17.50 -20.63
N LEU A 182 14.95 18.16 -19.53
CA LEU A 182 16.11 17.85 -18.70
C LEU A 182 15.86 16.63 -17.79
N TRP A 183 16.72 15.64 -17.89
CA TRP A 183 16.91 14.58 -16.91
C TRP A 183 18.14 14.92 -16.05
N THR A 184 17.98 14.90 -14.74
CA THR A 184 19.06 15.17 -13.79
C THR A 184 19.20 14.01 -12.80
N GLU A 185 20.43 13.59 -12.54
CA GLU A 185 20.83 12.66 -11.48
C GLU A 185 21.74 13.39 -10.49
N TRP A 186 21.55 13.11 -9.20
CA TRP A 186 22.33 13.70 -8.11
C TRP A 186 23.12 12.62 -7.36
N PHE A 187 24.20 13.03 -6.74
CA PHE A 187 24.86 12.29 -5.67
C PHE A 187 24.05 12.34 -4.37
N SER A 188 24.37 11.47 -3.41
CA SER A 188 23.69 11.41 -2.12
C SER A 188 23.88 12.65 -1.23
N ASP A 189 24.86 13.49 -1.53
CA ASP A 189 25.08 14.81 -0.92
C ASP A 189 24.25 15.95 -1.56
N GLY A 190 23.47 15.63 -2.63
CA GLY A 190 22.65 16.58 -3.36
C GLY A 190 23.36 17.33 -4.49
N GLN A 191 24.66 17.09 -4.72
CA GLN A 191 25.35 17.66 -5.86
C GLN A 191 24.95 16.95 -7.17
N LYS A 192 24.95 17.71 -8.29
CA LYS A 192 24.65 17.13 -9.59
C LYS A 192 25.71 16.11 -10.02
N LYS A 193 25.26 14.95 -10.46
CA LYS A 193 26.10 13.86 -10.99
C LYS A 193 26.05 13.80 -12.51
N ARG A 194 24.84 13.95 -13.08
CA ARG A 194 24.62 13.93 -14.53
C ARG A 194 23.46 14.82 -14.91
N GLU A 195 23.56 15.46 -16.05
CA GLU A 195 22.44 16.10 -16.75
C GLU A 195 22.41 15.64 -18.20
N ARG A 196 21.21 15.41 -18.72
CA ARG A 196 20.95 14.97 -20.08
C ARG A 196 19.67 15.62 -20.55
N ASN A 197 19.65 16.05 -21.79
CA ASN A 197 18.41 16.57 -22.39
C ASN A 197 17.80 15.50 -23.31
N PHE A 198 16.47 15.48 -23.35
CA PHE A 198 15.70 14.58 -24.19
C PHE A 198 14.68 15.36 -25.00
N SER A 199 14.50 14.95 -26.25
CA SER A 199 13.44 15.43 -27.14
C SER A 199 12.76 14.21 -27.75
N ASN A 200 11.44 14.09 -27.55
CA ASN A 200 10.63 12.94 -28.01
C ASN A 200 11.19 11.56 -27.60
N GLY A 201 11.78 11.48 -26.41
CA GLY A 201 12.37 10.23 -25.89
C GLY A 201 13.78 9.95 -26.36
N GLU A 202 14.30 10.71 -27.30
CA GLU A 202 15.65 10.57 -27.80
C GLU A 202 16.60 11.56 -27.12
N ARG A 203 17.89 11.23 -27.12
CA ARG A 203 18.95 12.10 -26.58
C ARG A 203 19.09 13.33 -27.46
N ASP A 204 19.07 14.48 -26.84
CA ASP A 204 19.20 15.76 -27.52
C ASP A 204 20.18 16.68 -26.81
N SER A 205 20.89 17.50 -27.58
CA SER A 205 21.74 18.56 -27.06
C SER A 205 22.87 18.08 -26.13
N ILE A 206 23.21 18.90 -25.12
CA ILE A 206 24.41 18.74 -24.30
C ILE A 206 24.13 17.79 -23.14
N TRP A 207 25.06 16.84 -22.94
CA TRP A 207 25.13 15.97 -21.78
C TRP A 207 26.33 16.34 -20.94
N THR A 208 26.13 16.48 -19.64
CA THR A 208 27.21 16.80 -18.71
C THR A 208 27.26 15.76 -17.58
N THR A 209 28.46 15.39 -17.18
CA THR A 209 28.73 14.56 -16.01
C THR A 209 29.71 15.30 -15.11
N TRP A 210 29.54 15.18 -13.81
CA TRP A 210 30.40 15.79 -12.78
C TRP A 210 31.02 14.71 -11.88
N TYR A 211 32.16 15.06 -11.29
CA TYR A 211 32.73 14.34 -10.15
C TYR A 211 32.04 14.80 -8.85
N GLU A 212 32.19 14.02 -7.77
CA GLU A 212 31.66 14.38 -6.44
C GLU A 212 32.22 15.69 -5.88
N ASN A 213 33.38 16.13 -6.31
CA ASN A 213 33.95 17.43 -5.95
C ASN A 213 33.36 18.61 -6.74
N GLY A 214 32.31 18.38 -7.55
CA GLY A 214 31.62 19.40 -8.35
C GLY A 214 32.29 19.78 -9.67
N ASN A 215 33.49 19.29 -9.95
CA ASN A 215 34.16 19.53 -11.22
C ASN A 215 33.52 18.76 -12.37
N LYS A 216 33.45 19.38 -13.55
CA LYS A 216 32.97 18.68 -14.76
C LYS A 216 33.93 17.55 -15.14
N LYS A 217 33.35 16.34 -15.33
CA LYS A 217 34.05 15.15 -15.76
C LYS A 217 34.02 14.97 -17.28
N LEU A 218 32.85 15.19 -17.86
CA LEU A 218 32.62 15.00 -19.30
C LEU A 218 31.50 15.94 -19.76
N GLN A 219 31.65 16.46 -20.97
CA GLN A 219 30.55 17.11 -21.68
C GLN A 219 30.56 16.58 -23.14
N ALA A 220 29.38 16.15 -23.61
CA ALA A 220 29.18 15.68 -24.97
C ALA A 220 27.95 16.36 -25.58
N THR A 221 27.93 16.51 -26.88
CA THR A 221 26.79 17.04 -27.63
C THR A 221 26.24 15.93 -28.52
N TYR A 222 24.94 15.78 -28.51
CA TYR A 222 24.18 14.88 -29.40
C TYR A 222 23.37 15.74 -30.35
N LEU A 223 23.38 15.36 -31.61
CA LEU A 223 22.68 16.03 -32.71
C LEU A 223 21.51 15.17 -33.16
#